data_9b96b4644a055164dda274616abc3f09
#
_entry.id   9b96b4644a055164dda274616abc3f09
#
_cell.length_a   1.000
_cell.length_b   1.000
_cell.length_c   1.000
_cell.angle_alpha   90.00
_cell.angle_beta   90.00
_cell.angle_gamma   90.00
#
_symmetry.space_group_name_H-M   'P 1'
#
loop_
_entity.id
_entity.type
_entity.pdbx_description
1 polymer ?
#
loop_
_entity_poly.entity_id
_entity_poly.type
_entity_poly.pdbx_seq_one_letter_code
_entity_poly.pdbx_strand_id
1 'polypeptide(L)'
;MPVVREFLPNDSAQVNVLALVAFEQFKDSYHDWPTFRAKIGNMSALADVGEIIVAEVEGQIVGAVAYVGPGVPKAEFFRPEWPIMRMLVVAPDFRGRGIGRALAQECIHRAKRDGASVFALHTSELMHVALPMYQRMGFKLKSAAPMIHGVKYDVYAKEIDG
;
A
#
# COMPACT_ATOMS: atom_id res chain seq x y z
N MET A 1 11.08 10.60 15.35
CA MET A 1 11.17 10.57 13.89
C MET A 1 11.07 9.13 13.39
N PRO A 2 10.20 8.81 12.44
CA PRO A 2 10.16 7.48 11.87
C PRO A 2 11.40 7.21 11.01
N VAL A 3 11.85 5.98 11.07
CA VAL A 3 12.90 5.49 10.18
C VAL A 3 12.24 4.62 9.13
N VAL A 4 12.38 4.98 7.87
CA VAL A 4 11.88 4.19 6.74
C VAL A 4 13.02 3.27 6.30
N ARG A 5 12.76 1.97 6.30
CA ARG A 5 13.79 0.98 6.00
C ARG A 5 13.22 -0.24 5.30
N GLU A 6 14.11 -1.10 4.81
CA GLU A 6 13.73 -2.37 4.22
C GLU A 6 13.09 -3.30 5.25
N PHE A 7 12.11 -4.06 4.79
CA PHE A 7 11.53 -5.17 5.54
C PHE A 7 12.56 -6.30 5.69
N LEU A 8 12.62 -6.86 6.89
CA LEU A 8 13.42 -8.05 7.18
C LEU A 8 12.47 -9.20 7.59
N PRO A 9 12.86 -10.47 7.35
CA PRO A 9 11.98 -11.60 7.72
C PRO A 9 11.47 -11.56 9.17
N ASN A 10 12.27 -11.03 10.10
CA ASN A 10 11.86 -10.89 11.50
C ASN A 10 10.72 -9.89 11.71
N ASP A 11 10.42 -9.06 10.72
CA ASP A 11 9.34 -8.09 10.79
C ASP A 11 7.98 -8.69 10.45
N SER A 12 7.94 -9.92 9.95
CA SER A 12 6.71 -10.54 9.41
C SER A 12 5.53 -10.49 10.36
N ALA A 13 5.72 -10.90 11.61
CA ALA A 13 4.65 -10.93 12.58
C ALA A 13 4.11 -9.53 12.87
N GLN A 14 4.98 -8.55 13.05
CA GLN A 14 4.57 -7.16 13.32
C GLN A 14 3.84 -6.55 12.13
N VAL A 15 4.32 -6.80 10.91
CA VAL A 15 3.67 -6.29 9.69
C VAL A 15 2.28 -6.88 9.54
N ASN A 16 2.12 -8.18 9.78
CA ASN A 16 0.82 -8.83 9.67
C ASN A 16 -0.18 -8.32 10.71
N VAL A 17 0.24 -8.13 11.95
CA VAL A 17 -0.60 -7.56 13.00
C VAL A 17 -0.96 -6.12 12.67
N LEU A 18 0.01 -5.33 12.23
CA LEU A 18 -0.22 -3.94 11.83
C LEU A 18 -1.30 -3.84 10.75
N ALA A 19 -1.24 -4.70 9.74
CA ALA A 19 -2.23 -4.71 8.67
C ALA A 19 -3.63 -4.98 9.20
N LEU A 20 -3.78 -5.96 10.09
CA LEU A 20 -5.06 -6.27 10.72
C LEU A 20 -5.59 -5.08 11.51
N VAL A 21 -4.76 -4.46 12.32
CA VAL A 21 -5.16 -3.32 13.15
C VAL A 21 -5.58 -2.14 12.28
N ALA A 22 -4.83 -1.88 11.20
CA ALA A 22 -5.12 -0.76 10.31
C ALA A 22 -6.46 -0.92 9.57
N PHE A 23 -6.84 -2.15 9.20
CA PHE A 23 -8.07 -2.42 8.46
C PHE A 23 -9.30 -2.65 9.35
N GLU A 24 -9.12 -2.85 10.65
CA GLU A 24 -10.23 -3.16 11.56
C GLU A 24 -11.35 -2.11 11.50
N GLN A 25 -11.00 -0.86 11.30
CA GLN A 25 -11.97 0.24 11.20
C GLN A 25 -12.95 0.08 10.03
N PHE A 26 -12.60 -0.72 9.02
CA PHE A 26 -13.40 -0.89 7.81
C PHE A 26 -14.18 -2.21 7.78
N LYS A 27 -14.10 -3.01 8.84
CA LYS A 27 -14.65 -4.38 8.86
C LYS A 27 -16.11 -4.47 8.44
N ASP A 28 -16.92 -3.49 8.82
CA ASP A 28 -18.36 -3.51 8.54
C ASP A 28 -18.67 -3.15 7.08
N SER A 29 -17.72 -2.63 6.35
CA SER A 29 -17.89 -2.26 4.94
C SER A 29 -17.57 -3.40 3.98
N TYR A 30 -16.82 -4.41 4.42
CA TYR A 30 -16.43 -5.54 3.59
C TYR A 30 -17.34 -6.74 3.81
N HIS A 31 -17.76 -7.39 2.71
CA HIS A 31 -18.47 -8.66 2.77
C HIS A 31 -17.49 -9.76 3.15
N ASP A 32 -17.97 -10.74 3.91
CA ASP A 32 -17.16 -11.88 4.34
C ASP A 32 -15.85 -11.43 4.97
N TRP A 33 -15.97 -10.58 5.98
CA TRP A 33 -14.81 -10.02 6.68
C TRP A 33 -13.83 -11.09 7.16
N PRO A 34 -14.26 -12.24 7.73
CA PRO A 34 -13.29 -13.24 8.17
C PRO A 34 -12.35 -13.72 7.07
N THR A 35 -12.85 -13.93 5.85
CA THR A 35 -12.01 -14.35 4.72
C THR A 35 -11.06 -13.23 4.30
N PHE A 36 -11.56 -12.00 4.20
CA PHE A 36 -10.73 -10.86 3.83
C PHE A 36 -9.68 -10.57 4.91
N ARG A 37 -10.07 -10.66 6.19
CA ARG A 37 -9.17 -10.47 7.31
C ARG A 37 -7.99 -11.44 7.27
N ALA A 38 -8.24 -12.68 6.91
CA ALA A 38 -7.17 -13.68 6.79
C ALA A 38 -6.15 -13.29 5.71
N LYS A 39 -6.62 -12.74 4.60
CA LYS A 39 -5.73 -12.26 3.52
C LYS A 39 -4.92 -11.05 3.98
N ILE A 40 -5.56 -10.10 4.63
CA ILE A 40 -4.89 -8.90 5.15
C ILE A 40 -3.81 -9.29 6.15
N GLY A 41 -4.09 -10.23 7.03
CA GLY A 41 -3.15 -10.69 8.05
C GLY A 41 -1.97 -11.49 7.50
N ASN A 42 -1.92 -11.71 6.19
CA ASN A 42 -0.80 -12.35 5.51
C ASN A 42 0.00 -11.35 4.64
N MET A 43 -0.01 -10.08 5.01
CA MET A 43 0.67 -9.03 4.25
C MET A 43 2.15 -9.34 4.02
N SER A 44 2.81 -9.98 4.97
CA SER A 44 4.24 -10.30 4.84
C SER A 44 4.55 -11.19 3.64
N ALA A 45 3.57 -11.95 3.14
CA ALA A 45 3.76 -12.76 1.93
C ALA A 45 4.01 -11.92 0.68
N LEU A 46 3.67 -10.63 0.69
CA LEU A 46 3.97 -9.74 -0.42
C LEU A 46 5.48 -9.56 -0.63
N ALA A 47 6.31 -9.91 0.35
CA ALA A 47 7.76 -9.91 0.19
C ALA A 47 8.24 -10.92 -0.86
N ASP A 48 7.41 -11.92 -1.18
CA ASP A 48 7.74 -12.93 -2.19
C ASP A 48 7.55 -12.42 -3.62
N VAL A 49 6.73 -11.37 -3.80
CA VAL A 49 6.40 -10.83 -5.13
C VAL A 49 6.81 -9.37 -5.27
N GLY A 50 7.30 -8.74 -4.21
CA GLY A 50 7.67 -7.33 -4.24
C GLY A 50 8.60 -6.98 -3.11
N GLU A 51 8.74 -5.68 -2.86
CA GLU A 51 9.60 -5.13 -1.81
C GLU A 51 8.72 -4.50 -0.75
N ILE A 52 8.75 -5.02 0.46
CA ILE A 52 8.05 -4.39 1.58
C ILE A 52 8.96 -3.36 2.22
N ILE A 53 8.41 -2.18 2.47
CA ILE A 53 9.08 -1.07 3.14
C ILE A 53 8.35 -0.84 4.45
N VAL A 54 9.08 -0.65 5.53
CA VAL A 54 8.50 -0.42 6.85
C VAL A 54 8.93 0.92 7.41
N ALA A 55 8.09 1.48 8.26
CA ALA A 55 8.41 2.67 9.05
C ALA A 55 8.48 2.27 10.52
N GLU A 56 9.57 2.63 11.18
CA GLU A 56 9.84 2.23 12.55
C GLU A 56 10.01 3.46 13.43
N VAL A 57 9.41 3.41 14.61
CA VAL A 57 9.58 4.43 15.66
C VAL A 57 9.96 3.70 16.93
N GLU A 58 11.12 4.03 17.48
CA GLU A 58 11.61 3.45 18.74
C GLU A 58 11.55 1.91 18.74
N GLY A 59 11.99 1.30 17.64
CA GLY A 59 12.01 -0.16 17.51
C GLY A 59 10.69 -0.81 17.21
N GLN A 60 9.60 -0.04 17.07
CA GLN A 60 8.27 -0.55 16.75
C GLN A 60 7.91 -0.23 15.31
N ILE A 61 7.40 -1.20 14.57
CA ILE A 61 6.90 -0.98 13.22
C ILE A 61 5.53 -0.34 13.31
N VAL A 62 5.41 0.86 12.76
CA VAL A 62 4.19 1.67 12.82
C VAL A 62 3.58 1.92 11.43
N GLY A 63 4.26 1.52 10.38
CA GLY A 63 3.76 1.63 9.02
C GLY A 63 4.43 0.62 8.11
N ALA A 64 3.76 0.29 7.02
CA ALA A 64 4.31 -0.63 6.01
C ALA A 64 3.60 -0.41 4.68
N VAL A 65 4.29 -0.75 3.59
CA VAL A 65 3.73 -0.74 2.25
C VAL A 65 4.52 -1.74 1.40
N ALA A 66 3.88 -2.31 0.39
CA ALA A 66 4.56 -3.16 -0.58
C ALA A 66 4.72 -2.41 -1.90
N TYR A 67 5.92 -2.47 -2.47
CA TYR A 67 6.23 -1.97 -3.80
C TYR A 67 6.39 -3.15 -4.75
N VAL A 68 5.70 -3.13 -5.87
CA VAL A 68 5.79 -4.17 -6.91
C VAL A 68 6.33 -3.51 -8.17
N GLY A 69 7.52 -3.93 -8.61
CA GLY A 69 8.23 -3.28 -9.70
C GLY A 69 7.65 -3.52 -11.08
N PRO A 70 8.16 -2.79 -12.10
CA PRO A 70 7.73 -3.01 -13.48
C PRO A 70 8.12 -4.41 -13.94
N GLY A 71 7.22 -5.06 -14.70
CA GLY A 71 7.45 -6.40 -15.21
C GLY A 71 7.26 -7.52 -14.19
N VAL A 72 7.07 -7.19 -12.90
CA VAL A 72 6.76 -8.19 -11.87
C VAL A 72 5.28 -8.54 -11.98
N PRO A 73 4.90 -9.81 -11.82
CA PRO A 73 3.49 -10.21 -11.91
C PRO A 73 2.60 -9.40 -10.99
N LYS A 74 1.49 -8.92 -11.54
CA LYS A 74 0.51 -8.12 -10.81
C LYS A 74 -0.88 -8.35 -11.40
N ALA A 75 -1.90 -7.76 -10.79
CA ALA A 75 -3.28 -7.91 -11.25
C ALA A 75 -3.45 -7.37 -12.67
N GLU A 76 -4.36 -7.99 -13.42
CA GLU A 76 -4.57 -7.70 -14.84
C GLU A 76 -5.05 -6.29 -15.13
N PHE A 77 -5.67 -5.64 -14.17
CA PHE A 77 -6.17 -4.27 -14.36
C PHE A 77 -5.06 -3.22 -14.26
N PHE A 78 -3.82 -3.63 -13.99
CA PHE A 78 -2.64 -2.77 -14.11
C PHE A 78 -1.87 -3.14 -15.38
N ARG A 79 -1.24 -2.17 -16.01
CA ARG A 79 -0.30 -2.46 -17.09
C ARG A 79 0.93 -3.16 -16.51
N PRO A 80 1.45 -4.21 -17.17
CA PRO A 80 2.61 -4.94 -16.64
C PRO A 80 3.84 -4.07 -16.41
N GLU A 81 4.03 -3.04 -17.23
CA GLU A 81 5.18 -2.15 -17.13
C GLU A 81 5.06 -1.11 -16.00
N TRP A 82 3.88 -0.97 -15.39
CA TRP A 82 3.70 -0.03 -14.30
C TRP A 82 4.15 -0.64 -12.98
N PRO A 83 5.08 0.01 -12.24
CA PRO A 83 5.23 -0.33 -10.83
C PRO A 83 3.99 0.14 -10.07
N ILE A 84 3.68 -0.59 -9.01
CA ILE A 84 2.53 -0.27 -8.16
C ILE A 84 2.91 -0.35 -6.70
N MET A 85 2.10 0.26 -5.84
CA MET A 85 2.17 -0.02 -4.41
C MET A 85 0.88 -0.69 -3.94
N ARG A 86 1.00 -1.52 -2.92
CA ARG A 86 -0.10 -2.28 -2.33
C ARG A 86 -0.02 -2.21 -0.82
N MET A 87 -1.19 -2.23 -0.18
CA MET A 87 -1.28 -2.39 1.27
C MET A 87 -0.51 -1.33 2.05
N LEU A 88 -0.76 -0.05 1.76
CA LEU A 88 -0.24 1.01 2.61
C LEU A 88 -1.01 1.02 3.94
N VAL A 89 -0.33 0.72 5.02
CA VAL A 89 -0.94 0.65 6.35
C VAL A 89 -0.13 1.48 7.35
N VAL A 90 -0.83 2.17 8.24
CA VAL A 90 -0.23 2.96 9.32
C VAL A 90 -1.00 2.66 10.60
N ALA A 91 -0.27 2.46 11.70
CA ALA A 91 -0.89 2.23 13.00
C ALA A 91 -1.82 3.39 13.35
N PRO A 92 -3.04 3.11 13.85
CA PRO A 92 -4.01 4.18 14.14
C PRO A 92 -3.47 5.28 15.02
N ASP A 93 -2.69 4.96 16.03
CA ASP A 93 -2.12 5.94 16.96
C ASP A 93 -1.03 6.81 16.33
N PHE A 94 -0.56 6.45 15.14
CA PHE A 94 0.53 7.17 14.46
C PHE A 94 0.04 7.89 13.21
N ARG A 95 -1.26 7.96 12.98
CA ARG A 95 -1.83 8.71 11.85
C ARG A 95 -1.63 10.21 12.06
N GLY A 96 -1.61 10.93 10.91
CA GLY A 96 -1.45 12.38 10.94
C GLY A 96 -0.02 12.85 11.19
N ARG A 97 0.96 11.95 11.12
CA ARG A 97 2.37 12.27 11.37
C ARG A 97 3.23 12.17 10.10
N GLY A 98 2.59 12.02 8.93
CA GLY A 98 3.32 11.95 7.66
C GLY A 98 3.93 10.60 7.32
N ILE A 99 3.64 9.56 8.09
CA ILE A 99 4.23 8.22 7.87
C ILE A 99 3.74 7.61 6.56
N GLY A 100 2.43 7.66 6.29
CA GLY A 100 1.88 7.13 5.05
C GLY A 100 2.46 7.84 3.83
N ARG A 101 2.58 9.17 3.91
CA ARG A 101 3.19 9.94 2.82
C ARG A 101 4.65 9.56 2.60
N ALA A 102 5.41 9.39 3.67
CA ALA A 102 6.82 9.01 3.57
C ALA A 102 6.98 7.64 2.90
N LEU A 103 6.12 6.67 3.26
CA LEU A 103 6.13 5.35 2.64
C LEU A 103 5.77 5.41 1.16
N ALA A 104 4.75 6.18 0.81
CA ALA A 104 4.34 6.36 -0.59
C ALA A 104 5.46 7.04 -1.40
N GLN A 105 6.12 8.03 -0.83
CA GLN A 105 7.23 8.72 -1.49
C GLN A 105 8.42 7.77 -1.73
N GLU A 106 8.68 6.87 -0.80
CA GLU A 106 9.73 5.86 -0.99
C GLU A 106 9.38 4.93 -2.14
N CYS A 107 8.11 4.54 -2.29
CA CYS A 107 7.66 3.75 -3.43
C CYS A 107 7.87 4.50 -4.76
N ILE A 108 7.54 5.79 -4.78
CA ILE A 108 7.75 6.62 -5.99
C ILE A 108 9.25 6.70 -6.31
N HIS A 109 10.08 6.83 -5.28
CA HIS A 109 11.53 6.84 -5.45
C HIS A 109 12.03 5.53 -6.11
N ARG A 110 11.51 4.40 -5.66
CA ARG A 110 11.86 3.10 -6.25
C ARG A 110 11.36 2.95 -7.68
N ALA A 111 10.18 3.48 -7.97
CA ALA A 111 9.66 3.49 -9.33
C ALA A 111 10.58 4.28 -10.28
N LYS A 112 11.11 5.39 -9.82
CA LYS A 112 12.09 6.17 -10.58
C LYS A 112 13.41 5.42 -10.73
N ARG A 113 13.88 4.79 -9.67
CA ARG A 113 15.07 3.92 -9.70
C ARG A 113 14.93 2.86 -10.80
N ASP A 114 13.73 2.31 -10.95
CA ASP A 114 13.46 1.25 -11.92
C ASP A 114 13.15 1.78 -13.32
N GLY A 115 13.26 3.09 -13.54
CA GLY A 115 13.10 3.70 -14.85
C GLY A 115 11.66 3.84 -15.33
N ALA A 116 10.69 3.73 -14.43
CA ALA A 116 9.29 3.82 -14.80
C ALA A 116 8.86 5.26 -15.05
N SER A 117 7.89 5.44 -15.95
CA SER A 117 7.29 6.75 -16.24
C SER A 117 5.92 6.93 -15.61
N VAL A 118 5.29 5.84 -15.16
CA VAL A 118 3.98 5.86 -14.51
C VAL A 118 4.04 4.97 -13.27
N PHE A 119 3.45 5.45 -12.19
CA PHE A 119 3.31 4.70 -10.95
C PHE A 119 1.83 4.63 -10.59
N ALA A 120 1.34 3.45 -10.19
CA ALA A 120 -0.07 3.23 -9.98
C ALA A 120 -0.38 2.55 -8.65
N LEU A 121 -1.65 2.59 -8.28
CA LEU A 121 -2.21 1.90 -7.13
C LEU A 121 -3.70 1.67 -7.39
N HIS A 122 -4.33 0.81 -6.61
CA HIS A 122 -5.79 0.77 -6.57
C HIS A 122 -6.25 1.04 -5.15
N THR A 123 -7.33 1.80 -5.02
CA THR A 123 -7.86 2.20 -3.73
C THR A 123 -9.36 2.47 -3.83
N SER A 124 -9.97 2.77 -2.71
CA SER A 124 -11.41 2.98 -2.58
C SER A 124 -11.67 4.31 -1.88
N GLU A 125 -12.83 4.91 -2.17
CA GLU A 125 -13.32 6.07 -1.43
C GLU A 125 -13.51 5.76 0.06
N LEU A 126 -13.62 4.48 0.41
CA LEU A 126 -13.65 4.03 1.79
C LEU A 126 -12.39 4.48 2.55
N MET A 127 -11.27 4.57 1.84
CA MET A 127 -9.99 5.01 2.40
C MET A 127 -9.95 6.54 2.49
N HIS A 128 -10.75 7.10 3.37
CA HIS A 128 -11.02 8.55 3.45
C HIS A 128 -9.82 9.39 3.88
N VAL A 129 -8.75 8.78 4.37
CA VAL A 129 -7.49 9.47 4.67
C VAL A 129 -6.48 9.25 3.55
N ALA A 130 -6.31 8.01 3.09
CA ALA A 130 -5.30 7.68 2.09
C ALA A 130 -5.64 8.24 0.70
N LEU A 131 -6.89 8.13 0.25
CA LEU A 131 -7.25 8.58 -1.09
C LEU A 131 -7.03 10.08 -1.28
N PRO A 132 -7.48 10.97 -0.38
CA PRO A 132 -7.17 12.40 -0.52
C PRO A 132 -5.66 12.67 -0.51
N MET A 133 -4.89 11.93 0.26
CA MET A 133 -3.43 12.06 0.27
C MET A 133 -2.85 11.72 -1.11
N TYR A 134 -3.29 10.61 -1.72
CA TYR A 134 -2.82 10.23 -3.06
C TYR A 134 -3.17 11.31 -4.08
N GLN A 135 -4.38 11.86 -4.00
CA GLN A 135 -4.81 12.93 -4.91
C GLN A 135 -3.93 14.17 -4.77
N ARG A 136 -3.59 14.55 -3.53
CA ARG A 136 -2.67 15.67 -3.28
C ARG A 136 -1.26 15.38 -3.81
N MET A 137 -0.87 14.11 -3.86
CA MET A 137 0.43 13.71 -4.41
C MET A 137 0.44 13.64 -5.95
N GLY A 138 -0.71 13.88 -6.59
CA GLY A 138 -0.81 13.92 -8.04
C GLY A 138 -1.36 12.66 -8.69
N PHE A 139 -1.82 11.68 -7.90
CA PHE A 139 -2.49 10.50 -8.45
C PHE A 139 -3.87 10.88 -8.97
N LYS A 140 -4.22 10.38 -10.15
CA LYS A 140 -5.50 10.67 -10.81
C LYS A 140 -6.23 9.38 -11.13
N LEU A 141 -7.56 9.43 -11.08
CA LEU A 141 -8.41 8.32 -11.45
C LEU A 141 -8.12 7.90 -12.90
N LYS A 142 -7.89 6.62 -13.10
CA LYS A 142 -7.53 6.07 -14.40
C LYS A 142 -8.60 5.13 -14.94
N SER A 143 -9.05 4.19 -14.15
CA SER A 143 -10.02 3.16 -14.56
C SER A 143 -10.61 2.48 -13.34
N ALA A 144 -11.70 1.73 -13.56
CA ALA A 144 -12.27 0.91 -12.51
C ALA A 144 -11.43 -0.33 -12.29
N ALA A 145 -11.41 -0.81 -11.06
CA ALA A 145 -10.83 -2.09 -10.68
C ALA A 145 -11.94 -3.02 -10.21
N PRO A 146 -11.70 -4.34 -10.14
CA PRO A 146 -12.70 -5.26 -9.58
C PRO A 146 -13.03 -4.91 -8.12
N MET A 147 -14.28 -5.15 -7.73
CA MET A 147 -14.68 -5.00 -6.34
C MET A 147 -13.92 -6.00 -5.46
N ILE A 148 -13.62 -5.60 -4.23
CA ILE A 148 -13.00 -6.46 -3.24
C ILE A 148 -14.00 -6.63 -2.11
N HIS A 149 -14.48 -7.84 -1.91
CA HIS A 149 -15.47 -8.15 -0.86
C HIS A 149 -16.58 -7.10 -0.77
N GLY A 150 -17.15 -6.76 -1.94
CA GLY A 150 -18.27 -5.82 -2.03
C GLY A 150 -17.91 -4.35 -2.01
N VAL A 151 -16.65 -4.01 -1.85
CA VAL A 151 -16.19 -2.61 -1.83
C VAL A 151 -15.65 -2.24 -3.20
N LYS A 152 -16.09 -1.08 -3.71
CA LYS A 152 -15.63 -0.58 -5.00
C LYS A 152 -14.20 -0.07 -4.91
N TYR A 153 -13.36 -0.50 -5.85
CA TYR A 153 -11.98 -0.02 -6.00
C TYR A 153 -11.78 0.56 -7.39
N ASP A 154 -10.88 1.53 -7.48
CA ASP A 154 -10.50 2.15 -8.75
C ASP A 154 -8.97 2.23 -8.82
N VAL A 155 -8.46 2.26 -10.05
CA VAL A 155 -7.04 2.44 -10.32
C VAL A 155 -6.74 3.94 -10.39
N TYR A 156 -5.72 4.35 -9.68
CA TYR A 156 -5.17 5.71 -9.74
C TYR A 156 -3.73 5.63 -10.20
N ALA A 157 -3.32 6.58 -11.00
CA ALA A 157 -1.97 6.59 -11.56
C ALA A 157 -1.41 8.00 -11.55
N LYS A 158 -0.09 8.06 -11.52
CA LYS A 158 0.67 9.31 -11.51
C LYS A 158 1.81 9.18 -12.51
N GLU A 159 2.00 10.21 -13.33
CA GLU A 159 3.20 10.30 -14.16
C GLU A 159 4.37 10.70 -13.27
N ILE A 160 5.47 9.98 -13.42
CA ILE A 160 6.69 10.24 -12.67
C ILE A 160 7.81 10.44 -13.68
N ASP A 161 8.35 11.64 -13.72
CA ASP A 161 9.48 11.90 -14.60
C ASP A 161 10.76 11.42 -13.96
N GLY A 162 11.52 10.74 -14.75
CA GLY A 162 12.82 10.22 -14.32
C GLY A 162 13.81 11.31 -13.95
#